data_d397349f17f81bd14dd6d97346d54207
#
_entry.id   d397349f17f81bd14dd6d97346d54207
#
_cell.length_a   1.000
_cell.length_b   1.000
_cell.length_c   1.000
_cell.angle_alpha   90.00
_cell.angle_beta   90.00
_cell.angle_gamma   90.00
#
_symmetry.space_group_name_H-M   'P 1'
#
loop_
_entity.id
_entity.type
_entity.pdbx_description
1 polymer ?
#
loop_
_entity_poly.entity_id
_entity_poly.type
_entity_poly.pdbx_seq_one_letter_code
_entity_poly.pdbx_strand_id
1 'polypeptide(L)'
;MKPEELLQQLQHHPDFLKLTLAHPDFLPFASYQLENGTQIQIWDTGVIYCLPKQFGTQDIVLSSGVHGNETAPVELCSELLNDVLAEKLLLKERVLFLFGNPPAINAGVREIQDNLNRLFSGHHSKEPGVQSAERERAKKLETYVLKFFDEAPQGLRERKLYDLHTAIRGSRFEKFAVYPFLHGENWSKTQFEFLKACGANTVLLMQTPASTFSYFAAQSCKAHGFTIELGKVRPFGQNDMSRFTQAAAALRALISGGELHTTEFNEADFNLYEVRRSINKTTEAFTLHFADTIENFTTFDVGTLLASDEGVDYKVEVEGEAIIFPNPKVAIGQRAMLMVKPVSVAGKVS
;
A
#
# COMPACT_ATOMS: atom_id res chain seq x y z
N MET A 1 -14.17 -23.03 11.05
CA MET A 1 -13.37 -23.00 12.30
C MET A 1 -14.17 -22.28 13.38
N LYS A 2 -14.13 -22.75 14.63
CA LYS A 2 -14.74 -22.04 15.78
C LYS A 2 -13.75 -21.03 16.37
N PRO A 3 -14.23 -19.96 17.06
CA PRO A 3 -13.33 -18.97 17.67
C PRO A 3 -12.29 -19.57 18.62
N GLU A 4 -12.66 -20.56 19.41
CA GLU A 4 -11.78 -21.22 20.37
C GLU A 4 -10.65 -22.00 19.67
N GLU A 5 -10.96 -22.69 18.58
CA GLU A 5 -9.98 -23.43 17.77
C GLU A 5 -9.00 -22.46 17.09
N LEU A 6 -9.51 -21.32 16.61
CA LEU A 6 -8.72 -20.25 16.03
C LEU A 6 -7.70 -19.70 17.02
N LEU A 7 -8.16 -19.36 18.24
CA LEU A 7 -7.31 -18.83 19.29
C LEU A 7 -6.25 -19.86 19.72
N GLN A 8 -6.65 -21.12 19.91
CA GLN A 8 -5.71 -22.20 20.27
C GLN A 8 -4.61 -22.34 19.22
N GLN A 9 -4.95 -22.33 17.93
CA GLN A 9 -3.95 -22.41 16.86
C GLN A 9 -2.98 -21.22 16.90
N LEU A 10 -3.49 -19.98 17.02
CA LEU A 10 -2.66 -18.78 17.01
C LEU A 10 -1.77 -18.66 18.26
N GLN A 11 -2.24 -19.09 19.42
CA GLN A 11 -1.46 -19.12 20.66
C GLN A 11 -0.33 -20.17 20.63
N HIS A 12 -0.56 -21.33 19.98
CA HIS A 12 0.49 -22.35 19.84
C HIS A 12 1.49 -22.02 18.71
N HIS A 13 1.00 -21.43 17.63
CA HIS A 13 1.79 -21.05 16.47
C HIS A 13 1.38 -19.64 16.05
N PRO A 14 2.11 -18.61 16.48
CA PRO A 14 1.77 -17.20 16.24
C PRO A 14 2.05 -16.80 14.78
N ASP A 15 1.36 -17.42 13.83
CA ASP A 15 1.45 -17.19 12.40
C ASP A 15 0.05 -16.91 11.83
N PHE A 16 -0.36 -15.65 11.93
CA PHE A 16 -1.68 -15.22 11.44
C PHE A 16 -1.77 -15.25 9.92
N LEU A 17 -0.67 -15.03 9.18
CA LEU A 17 -0.67 -15.16 7.72
C LEU A 17 -1.01 -16.58 7.30
N LYS A 18 -0.34 -17.59 7.88
CA LYS A 18 -0.61 -18.99 7.59
C LYS A 18 -2.06 -19.36 7.86
N LEU A 19 -2.62 -18.86 8.95
CA LEU A 19 -4.01 -19.07 9.31
C LEU A 19 -4.97 -18.40 8.31
N THR A 20 -4.68 -17.16 7.90
CA THR A 20 -5.39 -16.42 6.86
C THR A 20 -5.39 -17.18 5.54
N LEU A 21 -4.24 -17.69 5.11
CA LEU A 21 -4.11 -18.41 3.84
C LEU A 21 -4.78 -19.79 3.86
N ALA A 22 -4.86 -20.43 5.04
CA ALA A 22 -5.64 -21.67 5.21
C ALA A 22 -7.16 -21.44 5.17
N HIS A 23 -7.62 -20.22 5.48
CA HIS A 23 -9.03 -19.82 5.52
C HIS A 23 -9.22 -18.49 4.77
N PRO A 24 -9.00 -18.44 3.45
CA PRO A 24 -8.90 -17.17 2.70
C PRO A 24 -10.21 -16.39 2.62
N ASP A 25 -11.35 -17.06 2.77
CA ASP A 25 -12.67 -16.44 2.60
C ASP A 25 -13.21 -15.84 3.90
N PHE A 26 -12.93 -16.47 5.05
CA PHE A 26 -13.51 -16.08 6.31
C PHE A 26 -12.77 -16.64 7.52
N LEU A 27 -12.55 -15.81 8.53
CA LEU A 27 -12.24 -16.21 9.90
C LEU A 27 -13.26 -15.57 10.86
N PRO A 28 -13.72 -16.31 11.91
CA PRO A 28 -14.64 -15.74 12.88
C PRO A 28 -13.95 -14.69 13.73
N PHE A 29 -14.76 -13.73 14.27
CA PHE A 29 -14.26 -12.83 15.29
C PHE A 29 -13.75 -13.64 16.49
N ALA A 30 -12.55 -13.29 16.94
CA ALA A 30 -11.93 -13.86 18.15
C ALA A 30 -11.04 -12.83 18.82
N SER A 31 -10.90 -12.91 20.15
CA SER A 31 -10.02 -12.00 20.88
C SER A 31 -9.37 -12.70 22.06
N TYR A 32 -8.15 -12.31 22.37
CA TYR A 32 -7.41 -12.73 23.55
C TYR A 32 -6.40 -11.67 23.97
N GLN A 33 -5.80 -11.85 25.14
CA GLN A 33 -4.79 -10.94 25.66
C GLN A 33 -3.45 -11.65 25.76
N LEU A 34 -2.39 -11.00 25.31
CA LEU A 34 -1.00 -11.44 25.50
C LEU A 34 -0.57 -11.21 26.96
N GLU A 35 0.51 -11.86 27.41
CA GLU A 35 1.02 -11.70 28.77
C GLU A 35 1.44 -10.26 29.08
N ASN A 36 1.99 -9.54 28.09
CA ASN A 36 2.34 -8.12 28.21
C ASN A 36 1.13 -7.17 28.29
N GLY A 37 -0.10 -7.70 28.22
CA GLY A 37 -1.35 -6.97 28.31
C GLY A 37 -1.87 -6.42 26.97
N THR A 38 -1.21 -6.69 25.84
CA THR A 38 -1.71 -6.33 24.50
C THR A 38 -2.94 -7.15 24.16
N GLN A 39 -4.05 -6.50 23.82
CA GLN A 39 -5.25 -7.15 23.35
C GLN A 39 -5.14 -7.42 21.85
N ILE A 40 -5.36 -8.65 21.46
CA ILE A 40 -5.40 -9.11 20.06
C ILE A 40 -6.85 -9.37 19.69
N GLN A 41 -7.29 -8.82 18.56
CA GLN A 41 -8.62 -9.05 17.99
C GLN A 41 -8.50 -9.45 16.53
N ILE A 42 -8.97 -10.64 16.20
CA ILE A 42 -9.14 -11.09 14.82
C ILE A 42 -10.53 -10.65 14.39
N TRP A 43 -10.62 -9.78 13.40
CA TRP A 43 -11.92 -9.27 12.93
C TRP A 43 -12.45 -10.03 11.72
N ASP A 44 -11.54 -10.55 10.90
CA ASP A 44 -11.85 -11.38 9.71
C ASP A 44 -10.57 -12.03 9.21
N THR A 45 -10.65 -12.82 8.16
CA THR A 45 -9.46 -13.31 7.46
C THR A 45 -8.60 -12.15 6.96
N GLY A 46 -7.30 -12.21 7.24
CA GLY A 46 -6.36 -11.15 6.91
C GLY A 46 -6.58 -9.82 7.64
N VAL A 47 -7.37 -9.78 8.72
CA VAL A 47 -7.66 -8.55 9.48
C VAL A 47 -7.45 -8.79 10.97
N ILE A 48 -6.39 -8.23 11.53
CA ILE A 48 -6.04 -8.39 12.94
C ILE A 48 -5.66 -7.05 13.57
N TYR A 49 -6.33 -6.72 14.68
CA TYR A 49 -6.11 -5.52 15.46
C TYR A 49 -5.32 -5.84 16.73
N CYS A 50 -4.25 -5.09 16.96
CA CYS A 50 -3.40 -5.17 18.13
C CYS A 50 -3.49 -3.88 18.95
N LEU A 51 -4.01 -3.97 20.16
CA LEU A 51 -4.21 -2.86 21.10
C LEU A 51 -3.30 -3.05 22.33
N PRO A 52 -2.18 -2.33 22.46
CA PRO A 52 -1.35 -2.42 23.65
C PRO A 52 -2.07 -1.83 24.87
N LYS A 53 -1.72 -2.32 26.08
CA LYS A 53 -2.30 -1.86 27.34
C LYS A 53 -2.15 -0.36 27.55
N GLN A 54 -1.02 0.19 27.12
CA GLN A 54 -0.73 1.62 27.08
C GLN A 54 -0.22 1.96 25.70
N PHE A 55 -0.79 3.00 25.08
CA PHE A 55 -0.45 3.39 23.73
C PHE A 55 -0.36 4.92 23.59
N GLY A 56 0.43 5.35 22.62
CA GLY A 56 0.61 6.75 22.26
C GLY A 56 -0.57 7.33 21.49
N THR A 57 -0.27 8.31 20.66
CA THR A 57 -1.26 9.10 19.93
C THR A 57 -1.39 8.73 18.46
N GLN A 58 -0.75 7.65 18.02
CA GLN A 58 -0.80 7.23 16.63
C GLN A 58 -1.74 6.02 16.46
N ASP A 59 -2.54 6.06 15.40
CA ASP A 59 -3.36 4.95 14.94
C ASP A 59 -2.82 4.51 13.58
N ILE A 60 -2.29 3.30 13.51
CA ILE A 60 -1.50 2.85 12.39
C ILE A 60 -2.17 1.65 11.70
N VAL A 61 -2.39 1.74 10.40
CA VAL A 61 -2.79 0.63 9.54
C VAL A 61 -1.58 0.22 8.69
N LEU A 62 -1.15 -1.03 8.82
CA LEU A 62 -0.15 -1.65 7.95
C LEU A 62 -0.85 -2.66 7.05
N SER A 63 -0.86 -2.37 5.76
CA SER A 63 -1.51 -3.18 4.73
C SER A 63 -0.46 -3.78 3.79
N SER A 64 -0.70 -5.00 3.37
CA SER A 64 0.07 -5.70 2.34
C SER A 64 -0.79 -6.71 1.60
N GLY A 65 -0.35 -7.18 0.44
CA GLY A 65 -1.07 -8.22 -0.30
C GLY A 65 -2.41 -7.75 -0.87
N VAL A 66 -2.63 -6.45 -1.10
CA VAL A 66 -3.72 -5.93 -1.93
C VAL A 66 -3.61 -6.50 -3.35
N HIS A 67 -2.40 -6.67 -3.85
CA HIS A 67 -2.08 -7.52 -4.98
C HIS A 67 -1.41 -8.80 -4.47
N GLY A 68 -1.98 -9.96 -4.77
CA GLY A 68 -1.59 -11.22 -4.12
C GLY A 68 -0.20 -11.74 -4.48
N ASN A 69 0.32 -11.40 -5.66
CA ASN A 69 1.67 -11.81 -6.10
C ASN A 69 2.79 -10.91 -5.59
N GLU A 70 2.49 -9.85 -4.84
CA GLU A 70 3.45 -8.91 -4.27
C GLU A 70 3.86 -9.38 -2.87
N THR A 71 4.67 -10.45 -2.80
CA THR A 71 4.86 -11.25 -1.59
C THR A 71 5.83 -10.65 -0.56
N ALA A 72 6.84 -9.88 -0.97
CA ALA A 72 7.80 -9.31 -0.03
C ALA A 72 7.17 -8.44 1.07
N PRO A 73 6.23 -7.52 0.76
CA PRO A 73 5.48 -6.79 1.78
C PRO A 73 4.65 -7.70 2.70
N VAL A 74 4.10 -8.79 2.16
CA VAL A 74 3.34 -9.77 2.94
C VAL A 74 4.26 -10.50 3.93
N GLU A 75 5.44 -10.96 3.48
CA GLU A 75 6.46 -11.58 4.33
C GLU A 75 6.90 -10.59 5.44
N LEU A 76 7.17 -9.33 5.08
CA LEU A 76 7.57 -8.29 6.02
C LEU A 76 6.50 -8.01 7.09
N CYS A 77 5.25 -7.80 6.69
CA CYS A 77 4.15 -7.57 7.64
C CYS A 77 3.88 -8.81 8.51
N SER A 78 4.00 -10.01 7.94
CA SER A 78 3.85 -11.27 8.69
C SER A 78 4.95 -11.41 9.75
N GLU A 79 6.20 -11.12 9.42
CA GLU A 79 7.31 -11.15 10.38
C GLU A 79 7.09 -10.17 11.53
N LEU A 80 6.73 -8.91 11.22
CA LEU A 80 6.42 -7.91 12.25
C LEU A 80 5.28 -8.36 13.16
N LEU A 81 4.20 -8.86 12.59
CA LEU A 81 3.04 -9.35 13.35
C LEU A 81 3.39 -10.57 14.19
N ASN A 82 4.15 -11.51 13.65
CA ASN A 82 4.59 -12.70 14.39
C ASN A 82 5.46 -12.32 15.59
N ASP A 83 6.33 -11.31 15.45
CA ASP A 83 7.10 -10.78 16.56
C ASP A 83 6.22 -10.12 17.64
N VAL A 84 5.13 -9.45 17.24
CA VAL A 84 4.14 -8.91 18.20
C VAL A 84 3.42 -10.03 18.93
N LEU A 85 2.92 -11.03 18.19
CA LEU A 85 2.18 -12.17 18.75
C LEU A 85 3.04 -13.07 19.64
N ALA A 86 4.34 -13.16 19.36
CA ALA A 86 5.33 -13.88 20.15
C ALA A 86 5.96 -13.02 21.27
N GLU A 87 5.45 -11.79 21.49
CA GLU A 87 5.91 -10.82 22.49
C GLU A 87 7.40 -10.41 22.38
N LYS A 88 8.00 -10.62 21.22
CA LYS A 88 9.35 -10.17 20.88
C LYS A 88 9.39 -8.69 20.50
N LEU A 89 8.27 -8.14 20.05
CA LEU A 89 8.08 -6.74 19.71
C LEU A 89 6.93 -6.15 20.51
N LEU A 90 7.24 -5.24 21.44
CA LEU A 90 6.24 -4.55 22.25
C LEU A 90 5.67 -3.36 21.49
N LEU A 91 4.36 -3.35 21.31
CA LEU A 91 3.67 -2.23 20.69
C LEU A 91 3.58 -1.05 21.67
N LYS A 92 3.73 0.16 21.10
CA LYS A 92 3.47 1.45 21.77
C LYS A 92 2.38 2.25 21.07
N GLU A 93 1.84 1.75 19.97
CA GLU A 93 0.77 2.38 19.21
C GLU A 93 -0.33 1.36 18.91
N ARG A 94 -1.52 1.84 18.60
CA ARG A 94 -2.61 1.00 18.10
C ARG A 94 -2.31 0.60 16.66
N VAL A 95 -2.36 -0.69 16.36
CA VAL A 95 -1.99 -1.19 15.02
C VAL A 95 -3.06 -2.13 14.46
N LEU A 96 -3.52 -1.86 13.25
CA LEU A 96 -4.32 -2.77 12.44
C LEU A 96 -3.46 -3.33 11.32
N PHE A 97 -3.21 -4.64 11.33
CA PHE A 97 -2.55 -5.34 10.22
C PHE A 97 -3.58 -5.88 9.25
N LEU A 98 -3.31 -5.70 7.95
CA LEU A 98 -4.17 -6.13 6.86
C LEU A 98 -3.39 -6.95 5.82
N PHE A 99 -3.86 -8.16 5.52
CA PHE A 99 -3.51 -8.93 4.33
C PHE A 99 -4.68 -8.80 3.35
N GLY A 100 -4.50 -7.95 2.32
CA GLY A 100 -5.58 -7.38 1.53
C GLY A 100 -6.44 -8.41 0.78
N ASN A 101 -5.82 -9.29 0.00
CA ASN A 101 -6.50 -10.23 -0.91
C ASN A 101 -6.02 -11.69 -0.69
N PRO A 102 -6.42 -12.36 0.40
CA PRO A 102 -5.97 -13.70 0.71
C PRO A 102 -6.16 -14.74 -0.42
N PRO A 103 -7.29 -14.75 -1.18
CA PRO A 103 -7.42 -15.65 -2.33
C PRO A 103 -6.37 -15.42 -3.41
N ALA A 104 -6.08 -14.16 -3.76
CA ALA A 104 -5.06 -13.83 -4.76
C ALA A 104 -3.64 -14.13 -4.27
N ILE A 105 -3.37 -13.95 -2.96
CA ILE A 105 -2.10 -14.33 -2.32
C ILE A 105 -1.90 -15.84 -2.45
N ASN A 106 -2.91 -16.65 -2.14
CA ASN A 106 -2.85 -18.10 -2.29
C ASN A 106 -2.62 -18.56 -3.73
N ALA A 107 -3.27 -17.90 -4.67
CA ALA A 107 -3.12 -18.21 -6.09
C ALA A 107 -1.80 -17.70 -6.70
N GLY A 108 -1.05 -16.84 -5.98
CA GLY A 108 0.18 -16.21 -6.47
C GLY A 108 -0.07 -15.30 -7.66
N VAL A 109 -1.26 -14.72 -7.77
CA VAL A 109 -1.66 -13.82 -8.85
C VAL A 109 -1.93 -12.41 -8.31
N ARG A 110 -1.94 -11.43 -9.20
CA ARG A 110 -2.17 -10.04 -8.82
C ARG A 110 -3.59 -9.83 -8.28
N GLU A 111 -4.58 -10.31 -9.01
CA GLU A 111 -6.01 -10.30 -8.69
C GLU A 111 -6.67 -11.59 -9.21
N ILE A 112 -7.83 -11.95 -8.69
CA ILE A 112 -8.64 -13.08 -9.19
C ILE A 112 -9.56 -12.63 -10.31
N GLN A 113 -10.31 -11.56 -10.11
CA GLN A 113 -11.28 -11.01 -11.08
C GLN A 113 -11.08 -9.51 -11.29
N ASP A 114 -11.04 -8.74 -10.23
CA ASP A 114 -10.95 -7.28 -10.25
C ASP A 114 -9.70 -6.82 -9.52
N ASN A 115 -9.03 -5.80 -10.06
CA ASN A 115 -7.90 -5.17 -9.35
C ASN A 115 -8.39 -4.48 -8.07
N LEU A 116 -8.14 -5.12 -6.91
CA LEU A 116 -8.59 -4.64 -5.62
C LEU A 116 -8.18 -3.18 -5.37
N ASN A 117 -6.97 -2.77 -5.80
CA ASN A 117 -6.47 -1.39 -5.66
C ASN A 117 -7.09 -0.39 -6.67
N ARG A 118 -8.23 -0.73 -7.27
CA ARG A 118 -9.07 0.16 -8.10
C ARG A 118 -10.52 0.23 -7.60
N LEU A 119 -10.80 -0.42 -6.47
CA LEU A 119 -12.15 -0.60 -5.95
C LEU A 119 -12.44 0.24 -4.70
N PHE A 120 -11.44 0.92 -4.16
CA PHE A 120 -11.60 1.77 -2.96
C PHE A 120 -12.28 3.12 -3.27
N SER A 121 -12.57 3.90 -2.24
CA SER A 121 -13.33 5.16 -2.29
C SER A 121 -14.72 4.98 -2.90
N GLY A 122 -15.39 3.87 -2.51
CA GLY A 122 -16.73 3.53 -2.97
C GLY A 122 -16.80 2.95 -4.39
N HIS A 123 -15.67 2.77 -5.09
CA HIS A 123 -15.66 2.20 -6.44
C HIS A 123 -16.12 0.74 -6.47
N HIS A 124 -15.99 -0.01 -5.36
CA HIS A 124 -16.54 -1.36 -5.21
C HIS A 124 -18.07 -1.44 -5.45
N SER A 125 -18.78 -0.33 -5.28
CA SER A 125 -20.25 -0.27 -5.42
C SER A 125 -20.73 0.47 -6.67
N LYS A 126 -19.81 0.88 -7.58
CA LYS A 126 -20.20 1.59 -8.82
C LYS A 126 -20.68 0.62 -9.90
N GLU A 127 -21.72 1.04 -10.63
CA GLU A 127 -22.23 0.38 -11.84
C GLU A 127 -21.33 0.66 -13.07
N PRO A 128 -21.28 -0.26 -14.06
CA PRO A 128 -21.84 -1.61 -14.02
C PRO A 128 -20.97 -2.52 -13.18
N GLY A 129 -21.52 -3.07 -12.09
CA GLY A 129 -20.79 -3.92 -11.19
C GLY A 129 -21.17 -5.39 -11.38
N VAL A 130 -20.31 -6.19 -11.99
CA VAL A 130 -20.34 -7.63 -11.74
C VAL A 130 -19.92 -7.80 -10.27
N GLN A 131 -20.72 -8.51 -9.48
CA GLN A 131 -20.36 -8.82 -8.09
C GLN A 131 -19.12 -9.73 -8.12
N SER A 132 -17.99 -9.23 -7.62
CA SER A 132 -16.77 -10.01 -7.47
C SER A 132 -16.36 -10.08 -6.00
N ALA A 133 -15.55 -11.09 -5.67
CA ALA A 133 -15.02 -11.25 -4.33
C ALA A 133 -14.16 -10.06 -3.92
N GLU A 134 -13.39 -9.47 -4.86
CA GLU A 134 -12.58 -8.29 -4.59
C GLU A 134 -13.45 -7.04 -4.31
N ARG A 135 -14.63 -6.88 -4.91
CA ARG A 135 -15.55 -5.78 -4.60
C ARG A 135 -16.06 -5.87 -3.17
N GLU A 136 -16.51 -7.04 -2.76
CA GLU A 136 -16.92 -7.29 -1.37
C GLU A 136 -15.75 -7.11 -0.41
N ARG A 137 -14.55 -7.56 -0.80
CA ARG A 137 -13.35 -7.40 0.02
C ARG A 137 -12.96 -5.92 0.19
N ALA A 138 -12.98 -5.12 -0.88
CA ALA A 138 -12.72 -3.68 -0.80
C ALA A 138 -13.66 -2.98 0.17
N LYS A 139 -14.97 -3.28 0.07
CA LYS A 139 -16.00 -2.74 0.97
C LYS A 139 -15.74 -3.12 2.43
N LYS A 140 -15.39 -4.39 2.69
CA LYS A 140 -15.04 -4.85 4.04
C LYS A 140 -13.80 -4.14 4.57
N LEU A 141 -12.72 -4.03 3.78
CA LEU A 141 -11.50 -3.36 4.19
C LEU A 141 -11.73 -1.88 4.52
N GLU A 142 -12.52 -1.15 3.72
CA GLU A 142 -12.94 0.21 4.05
C GLU A 142 -13.68 0.26 5.40
N THR A 143 -14.62 -0.66 5.62
CA THR A 143 -15.38 -0.75 6.87
C THR A 143 -14.47 -1.00 8.07
N TYR A 144 -13.50 -1.90 7.96
CA TYR A 144 -12.57 -2.20 9.06
C TYR A 144 -11.64 -1.04 9.36
N VAL A 145 -11.15 -0.33 8.34
CA VAL A 145 -10.29 0.85 8.55
C VAL A 145 -11.08 2.00 9.19
N LEU A 146 -12.30 2.27 8.73
CA LEU A 146 -13.18 3.26 9.35
C LEU A 146 -13.45 2.89 10.82
N LYS A 147 -13.86 1.66 11.09
CA LYS A 147 -14.07 1.14 12.45
C LYS A 147 -12.84 1.35 13.33
N PHE A 148 -11.65 0.97 12.84
CA PHE A 148 -10.39 1.11 13.59
C PHE A 148 -10.12 2.55 14.00
N PHE A 149 -10.31 3.50 13.08
CA PHE A 149 -10.09 4.91 13.37
C PHE A 149 -11.22 5.54 14.21
N ASP A 150 -12.47 5.11 14.05
CA ASP A 150 -13.62 5.64 14.79
C ASP A 150 -13.68 5.11 16.23
N GLU A 151 -13.21 3.90 16.49
CA GLU A 151 -13.08 3.34 17.84
C GLU A 151 -11.87 3.89 18.60
N ALA A 152 -11.10 4.82 18.02
CA ALA A 152 -9.99 5.46 18.70
C ALA A 152 -10.47 6.31 19.89
N PRO A 153 -9.73 6.35 21.01
CA PRO A 153 -10.02 7.24 22.10
C PRO A 153 -10.11 8.69 21.64
N GLN A 154 -10.98 9.48 22.31
CA GLN A 154 -11.09 10.90 22.02
C GLN A 154 -9.77 11.63 22.28
N GLY A 155 -9.48 12.64 21.47
CA GLY A 155 -8.28 13.44 21.57
C GLY A 155 -7.59 13.62 20.21
N LEU A 156 -6.50 14.39 20.20
CA LEU A 156 -5.70 14.59 19.00
C LEU A 156 -4.90 13.32 18.72
N ARG A 157 -5.18 12.66 17.62
CA ARG A 157 -4.52 11.44 17.20
C ARG A 157 -4.08 11.55 15.74
N GLU A 158 -2.91 11.01 15.45
CA GLU A 158 -2.36 10.95 14.10
C GLU A 158 -2.75 9.61 13.46
N ARG A 159 -3.50 9.67 12.37
CA ARG A 159 -3.97 8.49 11.61
C ARG A 159 -3.02 8.22 10.46
N LYS A 160 -2.57 6.98 10.33
CA LYS A 160 -1.63 6.54 9.29
C LYS A 160 -2.10 5.26 8.62
N LEU A 161 -1.96 5.19 7.30
CA LEU A 161 -2.13 3.95 6.54
C LEU A 161 -0.97 3.81 5.55
N TYR A 162 -0.20 2.76 5.71
CA TYR A 162 0.86 2.39 4.76
C TYR A 162 0.48 1.11 4.05
N ASP A 163 0.17 1.23 2.76
CA ASP A 163 -0.15 0.11 1.86
C ASP A 163 1.13 -0.29 1.12
N LEU A 164 1.72 -1.40 1.55
CA LEU A 164 3.03 -1.85 1.09
C LEU A 164 2.90 -2.73 -0.14
N HIS A 165 3.64 -2.38 -1.18
CA HIS A 165 3.59 -2.98 -2.51
C HIS A 165 4.98 -3.32 -3.04
N THR A 166 4.99 -4.03 -4.17
CA THR A 166 6.14 -4.18 -5.06
C THR A 166 5.71 -4.00 -6.52
N ALA A 167 6.56 -3.36 -7.32
CA ALA A 167 6.25 -3.06 -8.70
C ALA A 167 6.42 -4.29 -9.62
N ILE A 168 5.53 -4.45 -10.60
CA ILE A 168 5.61 -5.49 -11.63
C ILE A 168 6.85 -5.31 -12.49
N ARG A 169 7.13 -4.05 -12.90
CA ARG A 169 8.30 -3.70 -13.71
C ARG A 169 9.45 -3.24 -12.83
N GLY A 170 10.66 -3.35 -13.35
CA GLY A 170 11.82 -2.69 -12.74
C GLY A 170 11.59 -1.19 -12.63
N SER A 171 12.37 -0.54 -11.79
CA SER A 171 12.30 0.89 -11.58
C SER A 171 13.70 1.47 -11.46
N ARG A 172 13.96 2.61 -12.10
CA ARG A 172 15.21 3.36 -11.95
C ARG A 172 15.46 3.75 -10.49
N PHE A 173 14.38 3.93 -9.74
CA PHE A 173 14.39 4.08 -8.29
C PHE A 173 13.69 2.86 -7.70
N GLU A 174 14.47 1.97 -7.12
CA GLU A 174 13.96 0.67 -6.66
C GLU A 174 12.79 0.80 -5.68
N LYS A 175 12.91 1.75 -4.76
CA LYS A 175 11.88 2.05 -3.76
C LYS A 175 11.37 3.45 -3.99
N PHE A 176 10.06 3.57 -3.99
CA PHE A 176 9.41 4.86 -4.11
C PHE A 176 8.03 4.84 -3.43
N ALA A 177 7.51 6.01 -3.11
CA ALA A 177 6.19 6.14 -2.53
C ALA A 177 5.25 6.92 -3.46
N VAL A 178 3.96 6.60 -3.37
CA VAL A 178 2.90 7.41 -3.97
C VAL A 178 2.22 8.19 -2.86
N TYR A 179 2.38 9.50 -2.91
CA TYR A 179 1.67 10.44 -2.04
C TYR A 179 0.31 10.74 -2.68
N PRO A 180 -0.82 10.48 -2.01
CA PRO A 180 -2.14 10.68 -2.58
C PRO A 180 -2.43 12.17 -2.80
N PHE A 181 -3.43 12.47 -3.62
CA PHE A 181 -3.90 13.82 -3.84
C PHE A 181 -4.51 14.41 -2.56
N LEU A 182 -4.00 15.55 -2.12
CA LEU A 182 -4.37 16.20 -0.85
C LEU A 182 -5.34 17.37 -1.01
N HIS A 183 -5.93 17.58 -2.19
CA HIS A 183 -6.90 18.66 -2.42
C HIS A 183 -6.41 20.08 -2.06
N GLY A 184 -5.12 20.32 -2.20
CA GLY A 184 -4.48 21.62 -1.94
C GLY A 184 -3.90 21.78 -0.53
N GLU A 185 -4.00 20.77 0.33
CA GLU A 185 -3.29 20.77 1.62
C GLU A 185 -1.77 20.60 1.42
N ASN A 186 -0.99 21.06 2.38
CA ASN A 186 0.46 20.91 2.38
C ASN A 186 0.87 19.44 2.59
N TRP A 187 2.00 19.06 2.02
CA TRP A 187 2.63 17.79 2.32
C TRP A 187 3.31 17.83 3.69
N SER A 188 3.33 16.71 4.38
CA SER A 188 3.89 16.58 5.74
C SER A 188 5.39 16.26 5.68
N LYS A 189 6.23 17.06 6.36
CA LYS A 189 7.67 16.82 6.53
C LYS A 189 7.93 15.49 7.23
N THR A 190 7.21 15.22 8.31
CA THR A 190 7.39 13.99 9.08
C THR A 190 7.08 12.74 8.25
N GLN A 191 6.17 12.86 7.27
CA GLN A 191 5.89 11.75 6.37
C GLN A 191 7.01 11.54 5.34
N PHE A 192 7.60 12.60 4.80
CA PHE A 192 8.81 12.48 3.96
C PHE A 192 9.96 11.84 4.74
N GLU A 193 10.20 12.26 5.98
CA GLU A 193 11.21 11.69 6.85
C GLU A 193 10.98 10.19 7.10
N PHE A 194 9.74 9.78 7.34
CA PHE A 194 9.38 8.37 7.47
C PHE A 194 9.63 7.58 6.18
N LEU A 195 9.21 8.12 5.02
CA LEU A 195 9.46 7.48 3.73
C LEU A 195 10.96 7.29 3.46
N LYS A 196 11.77 8.31 3.80
CA LYS A 196 13.23 8.24 3.70
C LYS A 196 13.80 7.16 4.61
N ALA A 197 13.31 7.04 5.85
CA ALA A 197 13.71 5.96 6.77
C ALA A 197 13.37 4.58 6.20
N CYS A 198 12.28 4.43 5.45
CA CYS A 198 11.95 3.21 4.71
C CYS A 198 12.86 2.95 3.49
N GLY A 199 13.73 3.90 3.15
CA GLY A 199 14.55 3.87 1.95
C GLY A 199 13.81 4.30 0.66
N ALA A 200 12.61 4.89 0.79
CA ALA A 200 11.78 5.38 -0.31
C ALA A 200 11.92 6.90 -0.45
N ASN A 201 13.07 7.36 -0.90
CA ASN A 201 13.35 8.79 -1.11
C ASN A 201 12.94 9.30 -2.51
N THR A 202 12.27 8.49 -3.31
CA THR A 202 11.58 8.94 -4.52
C THR A 202 10.08 8.98 -4.24
N VAL A 203 9.43 10.11 -4.50
CA VAL A 203 8.00 10.29 -4.18
C VAL A 203 7.23 10.83 -5.38
N LEU A 204 6.19 10.11 -5.72
CA LEU A 204 5.22 10.47 -6.76
C LEU A 204 4.05 11.20 -6.12
N LEU A 205 3.88 12.48 -6.46
CA LEU A 205 2.82 13.35 -5.94
C LEU A 205 1.61 13.29 -6.88
N MET A 206 0.52 12.69 -6.41
CA MET A 206 -0.73 12.60 -7.18
C MET A 206 -1.40 13.96 -7.25
N GLN A 207 -1.95 14.31 -8.43
CA GLN A 207 -2.61 15.58 -8.70
C GLN A 207 -4.12 15.47 -8.86
N THR A 208 -4.65 14.27 -8.80
CA THR A 208 -6.08 13.97 -8.98
C THR A 208 -6.53 12.86 -8.03
N PRO A 209 -7.84 12.82 -7.70
CA PRO A 209 -8.45 11.71 -6.97
C PRO A 209 -8.14 10.35 -7.62
N ALA A 210 -8.06 9.32 -6.78
CA ALA A 210 -7.81 7.94 -7.20
C ALA A 210 -8.77 6.98 -6.50
N SER A 211 -8.77 5.72 -6.92
CA SER A 211 -9.54 4.64 -6.29
C SER A 211 -8.64 3.65 -5.55
N THR A 212 -7.48 4.11 -5.09
CA THR A 212 -6.51 3.30 -4.36
C THR A 212 -6.81 3.28 -2.86
N PHE A 213 -6.30 2.27 -2.16
CA PHE A 213 -6.49 2.15 -0.71
C PHE A 213 -5.86 3.32 0.05
N SER A 214 -4.67 3.73 -0.35
CA SER A 214 -3.99 4.90 0.23
C SER A 214 -4.79 6.20 0.05
N TYR A 215 -5.41 6.42 -1.12
CA TYR A 215 -6.26 7.59 -1.34
C TYR A 215 -7.54 7.54 -0.52
N PHE A 216 -8.19 6.37 -0.40
CA PHE A 216 -9.33 6.19 0.50
C PHE A 216 -8.97 6.60 1.94
N ALA A 217 -7.84 6.14 2.47
CA ALA A 217 -7.40 6.49 3.82
C ALA A 217 -7.19 8.01 3.98
N ALA A 218 -6.54 8.65 3.01
CA ALA A 218 -6.31 10.09 3.04
C ALA A 218 -7.63 10.87 2.95
N GLN A 219 -8.51 10.52 2.02
CA GLN A 219 -9.75 11.24 1.74
C GLN A 219 -10.81 11.01 2.81
N SER A 220 -11.08 9.73 3.15
CA SER A 220 -12.23 9.36 3.99
C SER A 220 -11.89 9.31 5.48
N CYS A 221 -10.64 8.95 5.81
CA CYS A 221 -10.21 8.82 7.21
C CYS A 221 -9.37 10.00 7.70
N LYS A 222 -9.00 10.94 6.83
CA LYS A 222 -8.06 12.04 7.12
C LYS A 222 -6.72 11.49 7.67
N ALA A 223 -6.30 10.36 7.14
CA ALA A 223 -5.06 9.70 7.51
C ALA A 223 -3.91 10.10 6.57
N HIS A 224 -2.69 10.04 7.05
CA HIS A 224 -1.53 9.99 6.17
C HIS A 224 -1.52 8.63 5.46
N GLY A 225 -2.05 8.59 4.24
CA GLY A 225 -2.19 7.37 3.44
C GLY A 225 -1.12 7.30 2.36
N PHE A 226 -0.39 6.18 2.27
CA PHE A 226 0.66 6.00 1.25
C PHE A 226 0.59 4.63 0.62
N THR A 227 0.89 4.57 -0.68
CA THR A 227 1.36 3.34 -1.31
C THR A 227 2.88 3.39 -1.33
N ILE A 228 3.54 2.36 -0.76
CA ILE A 228 5.01 2.29 -0.70
C ILE A 228 5.47 1.09 -1.53
N GLU A 229 6.12 1.37 -2.65
CA GLU A 229 6.71 0.38 -3.54
C GLU A 229 8.12 0.04 -3.06
N LEU A 230 8.32 -1.18 -2.58
CA LEU A 230 9.54 -1.60 -1.90
C LEU A 230 10.53 -2.37 -2.79
N GLY A 231 10.24 -2.49 -4.08
CA GLY A 231 11.08 -3.18 -5.04
C GLY A 231 10.29 -3.92 -6.11
N LYS A 232 10.88 -4.97 -6.68
CA LYS A 232 10.28 -5.76 -7.76
C LYS A 232 9.58 -6.99 -7.22
N VAL A 233 8.40 -7.32 -7.77
CA VAL A 233 7.62 -8.51 -7.45
C VAL A 233 8.42 -9.81 -7.63
N ARG A 234 8.31 -10.71 -6.65
CA ARG A 234 8.87 -12.08 -6.65
C ARG A 234 7.92 -13.02 -5.91
N PRO A 235 7.97 -14.34 -6.17
CA PRO A 235 7.22 -15.34 -5.39
C PRO A 235 7.69 -15.42 -3.93
N PHE A 236 6.84 -15.95 -3.06
CA PHE A 236 7.20 -16.27 -1.66
C PHE A 236 8.52 -17.05 -1.55
N GLY A 237 9.34 -16.70 -0.57
CA GLY A 237 10.63 -17.33 -0.30
C GLY A 237 11.73 -17.06 -1.33
N GLN A 238 11.44 -16.27 -2.38
CA GLN A 238 12.41 -15.84 -3.38
C GLN A 238 12.79 -14.36 -3.27
N ASN A 239 12.23 -13.68 -2.27
CA ASN A 239 12.58 -12.30 -1.96
C ASN A 239 13.92 -12.26 -1.22
N ASP A 240 14.80 -11.37 -1.65
CA ASP A 240 16.00 -11.04 -0.88
C ASP A 240 15.60 -10.04 0.22
N MET A 241 15.23 -10.57 1.39
CA MET A 241 14.73 -9.77 2.51
C MET A 241 15.77 -8.79 3.06
N SER A 242 17.07 -8.96 2.76
CA SER A 242 18.10 -7.99 3.12
C SER A 242 17.88 -6.60 2.48
N ARG A 243 17.21 -6.55 1.32
CA ARG A 243 16.86 -5.31 0.62
C ARG A 243 15.73 -4.53 1.32
N PHE A 244 15.00 -5.16 2.23
CA PHE A 244 13.85 -4.57 2.95
C PHE A 244 14.20 -4.13 4.38
N THR A 245 15.45 -4.28 4.82
CA THR A 245 15.89 -4.03 6.20
C THR A 245 15.59 -2.61 6.68
N GLN A 246 15.75 -1.59 5.83
CA GLN A 246 15.43 -0.21 6.18
C GLN A 246 13.91 -0.05 6.43
N ALA A 247 13.08 -0.56 5.52
CA ALA A 247 11.63 -0.52 5.69
C ALA A 247 11.18 -1.31 6.93
N ALA A 248 11.76 -2.51 7.16
CA ALA A 248 11.51 -3.30 8.35
C ALA A 248 11.85 -2.54 9.64
N ALA A 249 13.02 -1.92 9.68
CA ALA A 249 13.46 -1.14 10.83
C ALA A 249 12.56 0.08 11.08
N ALA A 250 12.20 0.83 10.04
CA ALA A 250 11.33 1.99 10.14
C ALA A 250 9.91 1.63 10.61
N LEU A 251 9.31 0.57 10.04
CA LEU A 251 8.00 0.07 10.46
C LEU A 251 8.02 -0.46 11.90
N ARG A 252 9.08 -1.19 12.27
CA ARG A 252 9.28 -1.67 13.64
C ARG A 252 9.37 -0.51 14.63
N ALA A 253 10.19 0.50 14.34
CA ALA A 253 10.31 1.71 15.15
C ALA A 253 8.95 2.44 15.26
N LEU A 254 8.24 2.59 14.16
CA LEU A 254 6.94 3.27 14.12
C LEU A 254 5.93 2.63 15.09
N ILE A 255 5.79 1.30 15.10
CA ILE A 255 4.76 0.62 15.90
C ILE A 255 5.20 0.38 17.36
N SER A 256 6.51 0.37 17.63
CA SER A 256 7.06 0.17 18.98
C SER A 256 7.45 1.46 19.69
N GLY A 257 7.29 2.62 19.05
CA GLY A 257 7.76 3.89 19.62
C GLY A 257 9.29 3.99 19.71
N GLY A 258 10.00 3.22 18.88
CA GLY A 258 11.46 3.28 18.76
C GLY A 258 11.92 4.52 18.00
N GLU A 259 13.23 4.76 18.04
CA GLU A 259 13.83 5.86 17.29
C GLU A 259 13.79 5.58 15.77
N LEU A 260 13.30 6.57 15.02
CA LEU A 260 13.30 6.52 13.57
C LEU A 260 14.64 7.03 13.04
N HIS A 261 15.43 6.15 12.44
CA HIS A 261 16.73 6.52 11.86
C HIS A 261 16.55 7.30 10.55
N THR A 262 16.36 8.59 10.67
CA THR A 262 16.21 9.53 9.56
C THR A 262 16.83 10.89 9.90
N THR A 263 16.89 11.78 8.92
CA THR A 263 17.29 13.19 9.11
C THR A 263 16.09 14.09 8.86
N GLU A 264 16.12 15.31 9.37
CA GLU A 264 15.12 16.32 9.06
C GLU A 264 14.90 16.46 7.56
N PHE A 265 13.68 16.83 7.19
CA PHE A 265 13.30 16.97 5.79
C PHE A 265 14.19 18.00 5.09
N ASN A 266 14.86 17.57 4.03
CA ASN A 266 15.55 18.40 3.05
C ASN A 266 15.12 17.93 1.65
N GLU A 267 14.52 18.83 0.87
CA GLU A 267 14.03 18.51 -0.48
C GLU A 267 15.11 17.91 -1.38
N ALA A 268 16.38 18.36 -1.22
CA ALA A 268 17.52 17.86 -2.00
C ALA A 268 17.80 16.35 -1.80
N ASP A 269 17.29 15.75 -0.73
CA ASP A 269 17.45 14.31 -0.45
C ASP A 269 16.44 13.46 -1.22
N PHE A 270 15.50 14.07 -1.93
CA PHE A 270 14.39 13.38 -2.59
C PHE A 270 14.36 13.57 -4.10
N ASN A 271 13.91 12.56 -4.81
CA ASN A 271 13.48 12.65 -6.20
C ASN A 271 11.96 12.83 -6.20
N LEU A 272 11.50 14.06 -6.38
CA LEU A 272 10.07 14.38 -6.33
C LEU A 272 9.52 14.49 -7.75
N TYR A 273 8.43 13.80 -8.00
CA TYR A 273 7.73 13.79 -9.29
C TYR A 273 6.26 14.13 -9.10
N GLU A 274 5.71 14.97 -9.94
CA GLU A 274 4.26 15.18 -10.05
C GLU A 274 3.68 14.41 -11.23
N VAL A 275 2.45 13.91 -11.05
CA VAL A 275 1.69 13.32 -12.16
C VAL A 275 1.15 14.45 -13.04
N ARG A 276 1.55 14.46 -14.32
CA ARG A 276 1.04 15.40 -15.30
C ARG A 276 -0.27 14.92 -15.95
N ARG A 277 -0.29 13.66 -16.36
CA ARG A 277 -1.43 13.06 -17.06
C ARG A 277 -1.47 11.56 -16.89
N SER A 278 -2.68 11.02 -17.04
CA SER A 278 -2.95 9.59 -17.16
C SER A 278 -3.22 9.25 -18.62
N ILE A 279 -2.66 8.14 -19.08
CA ILE A 279 -3.00 7.52 -20.35
C ILE A 279 -3.83 6.29 -20.04
N ASN A 280 -5.10 6.31 -20.45
CA ASN A 280 -6.02 5.21 -20.22
C ASN A 280 -6.16 4.37 -21.49
N LYS A 281 -6.33 3.06 -21.34
CA LYS A 281 -6.72 2.17 -22.44
C LYS A 281 -8.18 2.42 -22.77
N THR A 282 -8.47 2.82 -24.02
CA THR A 282 -9.84 3.10 -24.46
C THR A 282 -10.40 2.01 -25.37
N THR A 283 -9.52 1.27 -26.06
CA THR A 283 -9.90 0.13 -26.90
C THR A 283 -8.93 -1.05 -26.76
N GLU A 284 -9.26 -2.19 -27.35
CA GLU A 284 -8.34 -3.34 -27.40
C GLU A 284 -7.13 -3.12 -28.34
N ALA A 285 -7.15 -2.08 -29.17
CA ALA A 285 -6.04 -1.71 -30.04
C ALA A 285 -4.90 -0.98 -29.29
N PHE A 286 -5.06 -0.69 -27.99
CA PHE A 286 -4.05 0.00 -27.20
C PHE A 286 -2.70 -0.74 -27.22
N THR A 287 -1.65 -0.04 -27.64
CA THR A 287 -0.31 -0.59 -27.78
C THR A 287 0.74 0.35 -27.20
N LEU A 288 1.71 -0.19 -26.45
CA LEU A 288 2.92 0.53 -26.03
C LEU A 288 4.01 0.37 -27.09
N HIS A 289 4.74 1.45 -27.41
CA HIS A 289 5.81 1.49 -28.41
C HIS A 289 7.22 1.45 -27.79
N PHE A 290 7.36 0.84 -26.63
CA PHE A 290 8.65 0.57 -25.98
C PHE A 290 8.66 -0.84 -25.39
N ALA A 291 9.84 -1.36 -25.12
CA ALA A 291 10.01 -2.73 -24.64
C ALA A 291 9.38 -2.94 -23.26
N ASP A 292 8.89 -4.16 -23.02
CA ASP A 292 8.33 -4.56 -21.71
C ASP A 292 9.32 -4.49 -20.55
N THR A 293 10.63 -4.44 -20.86
CA THR A 293 11.73 -4.34 -19.89
C THR A 293 12.02 -2.90 -19.47
N ILE A 294 11.41 -1.90 -20.12
CA ILE A 294 11.61 -0.48 -19.75
C ILE A 294 11.14 -0.24 -18.30
N GLU A 295 12.00 0.39 -17.55
CA GLU A 295 11.80 0.66 -16.13
C GLU A 295 10.89 1.88 -15.89
N ASN A 296 10.22 1.88 -14.75
CA ASN A 296 9.55 3.07 -14.24
C ASN A 296 10.54 4.24 -14.13
N PHE A 297 10.05 5.45 -14.31
CA PHE A 297 10.81 6.71 -14.33
C PHE A 297 11.82 6.83 -15.49
N THR A 298 11.68 6.04 -16.55
CA THR A 298 12.43 6.27 -17.78
C THR A 298 11.88 7.49 -18.52
N THR A 299 12.80 8.39 -18.89
CA THR A 299 12.54 9.57 -19.73
C THR A 299 12.76 9.25 -21.20
N PHE A 300 12.09 9.98 -22.07
CA PHE A 300 12.26 9.90 -23.52
C PHE A 300 12.29 11.32 -24.11
N ASP A 301 12.84 11.47 -25.31
CA ASP A 301 12.88 12.75 -26.00
C ASP A 301 11.48 13.24 -26.37
N VAL A 302 11.28 14.56 -26.37
CA VAL A 302 10.01 15.19 -26.76
C VAL A 302 9.62 14.74 -28.18
N GLY A 303 8.35 14.38 -28.34
CA GLY A 303 7.81 13.86 -29.60
C GLY A 303 7.93 12.33 -29.76
N THR A 304 8.67 11.63 -28.88
CA THR A 304 8.74 10.16 -28.91
C THR A 304 7.34 9.57 -28.74
N LEU A 305 6.94 8.67 -29.64
CA LEU A 305 5.69 7.94 -29.56
C LEU A 305 5.78 6.87 -28.46
N LEU A 306 4.95 6.98 -27.43
CA LEU A 306 4.95 6.06 -26.27
C LEU A 306 3.86 5.01 -26.38
N ALA A 307 2.68 5.41 -26.84
CA ALA A 307 1.54 4.51 -26.98
C ALA A 307 0.63 5.00 -28.11
N SER A 308 -0.20 4.10 -28.65
CA SER A 308 -1.30 4.42 -29.54
C SER A 308 -2.55 3.65 -29.17
N ASP A 309 -3.72 4.21 -29.46
CA ASP A 309 -5.02 3.61 -29.22
C ASP A 309 -6.01 4.16 -30.26
N GLU A 310 -6.47 3.33 -31.20
CA GLU A 310 -7.46 3.61 -32.26
C GLU A 310 -7.45 5.05 -32.79
N GLY A 311 -6.34 5.40 -33.48
CA GLY A 311 -6.18 6.72 -34.11
C GLY A 311 -5.67 7.84 -33.18
N VAL A 312 -5.38 7.54 -31.93
CA VAL A 312 -4.78 8.47 -30.97
C VAL A 312 -3.34 8.09 -30.68
N ASP A 313 -2.41 9.00 -30.90
CA ASP A 313 -1.00 8.87 -30.55
C ASP A 313 -0.70 9.57 -29.22
N TYR A 314 -0.08 8.86 -28.30
CA TYR A 314 0.42 9.42 -27.04
C TYR A 314 1.94 9.59 -27.14
N LYS A 315 2.38 10.84 -27.18
CA LYS A 315 3.79 11.23 -27.31
C LYS A 315 4.28 11.94 -26.07
N VAL A 316 5.60 11.96 -25.88
CA VAL A 316 6.24 12.83 -24.86
C VAL A 316 5.97 14.29 -25.25
N GLU A 317 5.42 15.07 -24.32
CA GLU A 317 4.99 16.45 -24.56
C GLU A 317 6.01 17.50 -24.11
N VAL A 318 6.74 17.20 -23.04
CA VAL A 318 7.69 18.13 -22.44
C VAL A 318 8.99 17.44 -22.05
N GLU A 319 10.08 18.20 -22.00
CA GLU A 319 11.37 17.70 -21.56
C GLU A 319 11.33 17.20 -20.11
N GLY A 320 12.02 16.08 -19.85
CA GLY A 320 12.07 15.46 -18.55
C GLY A 320 10.81 14.66 -18.14
N GLU A 321 9.82 14.58 -19.05
CA GLU A 321 8.65 13.71 -18.81
C GLU A 321 9.06 12.24 -18.80
N ALA A 322 8.63 11.51 -17.78
CA ALA A 322 8.95 10.09 -17.57
C ALA A 322 7.68 9.25 -17.46
N ILE A 323 7.81 7.96 -17.77
CA ILE A 323 6.72 6.98 -17.64
C ILE A 323 6.72 6.33 -16.25
N ILE A 324 5.54 5.97 -15.75
CA ILE A 324 5.40 5.12 -14.56
C ILE A 324 4.18 4.21 -14.67
N PHE A 325 4.30 2.98 -14.14
CA PHE A 325 3.28 1.94 -14.15
C PHE A 325 2.71 1.59 -15.54
N PRO A 326 3.55 1.43 -16.60
CA PRO A 326 3.03 1.06 -17.89
C PRO A 326 2.53 -0.38 -17.90
N ASN A 327 1.24 -0.56 -18.24
CA ASN A 327 0.58 -1.87 -18.33
C ASN A 327 -0.51 -1.85 -19.44
N PRO A 328 -0.25 -2.41 -20.63
CA PRO A 328 -1.23 -2.46 -21.71
C PRO A 328 -2.34 -3.50 -21.48
N LYS A 329 -2.17 -4.40 -20.48
CA LYS A 329 -3.11 -5.48 -20.17
C LYS A 329 -4.24 -5.07 -19.24
N VAL A 330 -4.32 -3.79 -18.84
CA VAL A 330 -5.45 -3.29 -18.05
C VAL A 330 -6.76 -3.39 -18.82
N ALA A 331 -7.89 -3.45 -18.12
CA ALA A 331 -9.20 -3.41 -18.74
C ALA A 331 -9.46 -2.06 -19.43
N ILE A 332 -10.33 -2.07 -20.45
CA ILE A 332 -10.79 -0.85 -21.11
C ILE A 332 -11.34 0.14 -20.07
N GLY A 333 -10.99 1.41 -20.22
CA GLY A 333 -11.33 2.48 -19.29
C GLY A 333 -10.34 2.63 -18.12
N GLN A 334 -9.46 1.65 -17.88
CA GLN A 334 -8.45 1.75 -16.84
C GLN A 334 -7.16 2.42 -17.30
N ARG A 335 -6.45 2.97 -16.34
CA ARG A 335 -5.15 3.63 -16.55
C ARG A 335 -4.09 2.62 -17.00
N ALA A 336 -3.58 2.81 -18.21
CA ALA A 336 -2.50 2.02 -18.78
C ALA A 336 -1.11 2.57 -18.46
N MET A 337 -0.97 3.88 -18.16
CA MET A 337 0.31 4.52 -17.84
C MET A 337 0.09 5.89 -17.20
N LEU A 338 1.03 6.34 -16.38
CA LEU A 338 1.14 7.73 -15.95
C LEU A 338 2.34 8.40 -16.60
N MET A 339 2.19 9.67 -16.92
CA MET A 339 3.29 10.57 -17.29
C MET A 339 3.59 11.49 -16.11
N VAL A 340 4.84 11.53 -15.71
CA VAL A 340 5.32 12.28 -14.55
C VAL A 340 6.50 13.17 -14.92
N LYS A 341 6.71 14.23 -14.14
CA LYS A 341 7.92 15.07 -14.30
C LYS A 341 8.45 15.48 -12.94
N PRO A 342 9.78 15.80 -12.85
CA PRO A 342 10.35 16.36 -11.64
C PRO A 342 9.65 17.66 -11.22
N VAL A 343 9.49 17.85 -9.91
CA VAL A 343 8.84 19.03 -9.31
C VAL A 343 9.54 19.44 -8.01
N SER A 344 9.46 20.72 -7.67
CA SER A 344 9.82 21.23 -6.34
C SER A 344 8.57 21.36 -5.47
N VAL A 345 8.73 21.08 -4.19
CA VAL A 345 7.69 21.24 -3.15
C VAL A 345 7.96 22.45 -2.25
N ALA A 346 8.91 23.32 -2.61
CA ALA A 346 9.27 24.49 -1.84
C ALA A 346 8.03 25.35 -1.50
N GLY A 347 7.87 25.68 -0.22
CA GLY A 347 6.73 26.46 0.29
C GLY A 347 5.40 25.69 0.42
N LYS A 348 5.37 24.39 0.13
CA LYS A 348 4.16 23.53 0.21
C LYS A 348 4.33 22.35 1.18
N VAL A 349 5.33 22.39 2.04
CA VAL A 349 5.63 21.35 3.04
C VAL A 349 5.53 21.94 4.43
N SER A 350 4.81 21.30 5.34
CA SER A 350 4.57 21.76 6.72
C SER A 350 4.93 20.68 7.76
#